data_093dd141e51eaa05259c21f7914137f9
#
_entry.id   093dd141e51eaa05259c21f7914137f9
#
_cell.length_a   1.000
_cell.length_b   1.000
_cell.length_c   1.000
_cell.angle_alpha   90.00
_cell.angle_beta   90.00
_cell.angle_gamma   90.00
#
_symmetry.space_group_name_H-M   'P 1'
#
loop_
_entity.id
_entity.type
_entity.pdbx_description
1 polymer ?
#
loop_
_entity_poly.entity_id
_entity_poly.type
_entity_poly.pdbx_seq_one_letter_code
_entity_poly.pdbx_strand_id
1 'polypeptide(L)'
;METTASPVPSDLPRLSVVVAMVDPWPAAKACMESLVHQSPEESIEIIVADGNGNGLPAGGLPPRVRWHQKPGRSVFQLRALGFAAARGDIVASTEDHCKVAPDWCRSLLELHDLYPDAGGIGGAVENGADRSTLDWVHFLIANGPYMRPNRHHTTGTITGQANVSFKRKFLPPESREDGVLQMEMNRRLRDRGVELRMDDRLVVWHIQSLGLLGTCRMHFHTGRCIAGFRLPHLSTAGRLLRIASCAILPAFLAGRTAATVFKKKRCRFRLVRGLPFLALLVSCHTFGELIGYWFGAGDSPWKTR
;
A
#
# COMPACT_ATOMS: atom_id res chain seq x y z
N MET A 1 -19.85 -15.34 -45.10
CA MET A 1 -18.68 -14.48 -44.90
C MET A 1 -19.02 -13.52 -43.76
N GLU A 2 -18.75 -13.92 -42.52
CA GLU A 2 -18.86 -13.03 -41.38
C GLU A 2 -17.60 -12.20 -41.30
N THR A 3 -17.74 -10.92 -41.51
CA THR A 3 -16.70 -9.92 -41.30
C THR A 3 -16.51 -9.75 -39.80
N THR A 4 -15.47 -10.40 -39.27
CA THR A 4 -15.00 -10.11 -37.91
C THR A 4 -14.45 -8.68 -37.90
N ALA A 5 -15.25 -7.75 -37.40
CA ALA A 5 -14.79 -6.40 -37.12
C ALA A 5 -13.65 -6.49 -36.11
N SER A 6 -12.45 -6.09 -36.51
CA SER A 6 -11.34 -5.89 -35.59
C SER A 6 -11.77 -4.88 -34.52
N PRO A 7 -11.53 -5.14 -33.21
CA PRO A 7 -11.88 -4.17 -32.20
C PRO A 7 -11.14 -2.86 -32.47
N VAL A 8 -11.88 -1.77 -32.58
CA VAL A 8 -11.32 -0.41 -32.60
C VAL A 8 -10.47 -0.26 -31.35
N PRO A 9 -9.18 0.13 -31.43
CA PRO A 9 -8.38 0.39 -30.24
C PRO A 9 -9.10 1.43 -29.38
N SER A 10 -9.48 1.07 -28.18
CA SER A 10 -10.00 2.05 -27.24
C SER A 10 -8.83 2.98 -26.87
N ASP A 11 -8.98 4.29 -27.08
CA ASP A 11 -7.98 5.32 -26.69
C ASP A 11 -7.73 5.34 -25.15
N LEU A 12 -8.40 4.49 -24.40
CA LEU A 12 -8.30 4.39 -22.95
C LEU A 12 -7.39 3.22 -22.55
N PRO A 13 -6.51 3.44 -21.56
CA PRO A 13 -5.67 2.37 -21.02
C PRO A 13 -6.54 1.31 -20.33
N ARG A 14 -6.11 0.06 -20.34
CA ARG A 14 -6.73 -1.00 -19.53
C ARG A 14 -6.34 -0.88 -18.05
N LEU A 15 -5.11 -0.41 -17.78
CA LEU A 15 -4.51 -0.32 -16.44
C LEU A 15 -4.04 1.09 -16.14
N SER A 16 -4.51 1.66 -15.03
CA SER A 16 -3.94 2.86 -14.43
C SER A 16 -3.11 2.47 -13.20
N VAL A 17 -1.83 2.84 -13.18
CA VAL A 17 -0.96 2.65 -12.03
C VAL A 17 -0.84 3.96 -11.28
N VAL A 18 -1.26 3.98 -10.02
CA VAL A 18 -1.24 5.18 -9.15
C VAL A 18 -0.06 5.09 -8.19
N VAL A 19 0.76 6.14 -8.19
CA VAL A 19 1.86 6.35 -7.24
C VAL A 19 1.59 7.63 -6.45
N ALA A 20 1.31 7.50 -5.15
CA ALA A 20 1.26 8.65 -4.25
C ALA A 20 2.69 8.95 -3.78
N MET A 21 3.27 10.05 -4.27
CA MET A 21 4.67 10.38 -4.03
C MET A 21 4.78 11.39 -2.88
N VAL A 22 5.39 10.96 -1.78
CA VAL A 22 5.71 11.78 -0.60
C VAL A 22 7.20 11.81 -0.31
N ASP A 23 7.95 10.85 -0.83
CA ASP A 23 9.40 10.82 -0.76
C ASP A 23 10.01 11.72 -1.87
N PRO A 24 11.16 12.36 -1.62
CA PRO A 24 11.80 13.19 -2.62
C PRO A 24 12.25 12.33 -3.83
N TRP A 25 12.34 12.94 -5.01
CA TRP A 25 12.66 12.26 -6.26
C TRP A 25 13.81 11.25 -6.19
N PRO A 26 14.96 11.51 -5.54
CA PRO A 26 16.02 10.51 -5.46
C PRO A 26 15.58 9.17 -4.84
N ALA A 27 14.65 9.20 -3.87
CA ALA A 27 14.11 7.99 -3.26
C ALA A 27 13.05 7.31 -4.16
N ALA A 28 12.22 8.11 -4.85
CA ALA A 28 11.17 7.61 -5.76
C ALA A 28 11.72 7.10 -7.11
N LYS A 29 12.98 7.42 -7.45
CA LYS A 29 13.60 7.09 -8.74
C LYS A 29 13.49 5.61 -9.09
N ALA A 30 13.84 4.72 -8.18
CA ALA A 30 13.80 3.27 -8.42
C ALA A 30 12.38 2.73 -8.69
N CYS A 31 11.36 3.31 -8.04
CA CYS A 31 9.97 3.02 -8.31
C CYS A 31 9.61 3.42 -9.74
N MET A 32 9.85 4.67 -10.10
CA MET A 32 9.52 5.20 -11.42
C MET A 32 10.25 4.47 -12.55
N GLU A 33 11.55 4.18 -12.39
CA GLU A 33 12.32 3.40 -13.36
C GLU A 33 11.72 2.00 -13.56
N SER A 34 11.27 1.34 -12.50
CA SER A 34 10.62 0.03 -12.62
C SER A 34 9.27 0.07 -13.29
N LEU A 35 8.55 1.20 -13.23
CA LEU A 35 7.24 1.39 -13.85
C LEU A 35 7.31 1.83 -15.31
N VAL A 36 8.24 2.72 -15.67
CA VAL A 36 8.34 3.22 -17.04
C VAL A 36 8.83 2.18 -18.05
N HIS A 37 9.32 1.04 -17.60
CA HIS A 37 9.73 -0.07 -18.45
C HIS A 37 8.71 -1.23 -18.48
N GLN A 38 7.51 -1.04 -17.91
CA GLN A 38 6.46 -2.07 -17.95
C GLN A 38 5.81 -2.19 -19.31
N SER A 39 5.36 -3.39 -19.64
CA SER A 39 4.63 -3.70 -20.86
C SER A 39 3.31 -4.44 -20.57
N PRO A 40 2.32 -4.40 -21.46
CA PRO A 40 2.29 -3.67 -22.74
C PRO A 40 2.11 -2.14 -22.55
N GLU A 41 2.91 -1.34 -23.26
CA GLU A 41 2.96 0.12 -23.03
C GLU A 41 1.66 0.82 -23.37
N GLU A 42 1.03 0.42 -24.46
CA GLU A 42 -0.22 0.98 -25.00
C GLU A 42 -1.42 0.78 -24.09
N SER A 43 -1.34 -0.20 -23.18
CA SER A 43 -2.45 -0.53 -22.28
C SER A 43 -2.29 0.06 -20.88
N ILE A 44 -1.22 0.84 -20.62
CA ILE A 44 -0.86 1.31 -19.27
C ILE A 44 -0.70 2.83 -19.24
N GLU A 45 -1.37 3.49 -18.31
CA GLU A 45 -1.01 4.83 -17.86
C GLU A 45 -0.43 4.80 -16.43
N ILE A 46 0.49 5.70 -16.14
CA ILE A 46 1.07 5.90 -14.82
C ILE A 46 0.65 7.28 -14.31
N ILE A 47 0.04 7.32 -13.14
CA ILE A 47 -0.45 8.55 -12.52
C ILE A 47 0.36 8.79 -11.25
N VAL A 48 1.17 9.84 -11.26
CA VAL A 48 1.93 10.29 -10.10
C VAL A 48 1.19 11.45 -9.45
N ALA A 49 0.76 11.25 -8.20
CA ALA A 49 0.23 12.32 -7.35
C ALA A 49 1.36 12.77 -6.40
N ASP A 50 1.98 13.91 -6.72
CA ASP A 50 3.16 14.42 -6.03
C ASP A 50 2.81 15.42 -4.94
N GLY A 51 3.16 15.08 -3.70
CA GLY A 51 2.98 15.94 -2.51
C GLY A 51 4.19 16.80 -2.16
N ASN A 52 5.33 16.64 -2.86
CA ASN A 52 6.57 17.34 -2.49
C ASN A 52 6.67 18.76 -3.04
N GLY A 53 6.04 19.04 -4.18
CA GLY A 53 6.10 20.37 -4.79
C GLY A 53 7.44 20.74 -5.45
N ASN A 54 8.34 19.79 -5.62
CA ASN A 54 9.69 20.04 -6.16
C ASN A 54 9.76 20.09 -7.70
N GLY A 55 8.62 20.05 -8.38
CA GLY A 55 8.54 20.07 -9.83
C GLY A 55 8.81 18.71 -10.48
N LEU A 56 8.79 18.72 -11.81
CA LEU A 56 9.07 17.53 -12.62
C LEU A 56 10.55 17.17 -12.57
N PRO A 57 10.88 15.88 -12.69
CA PRO A 57 12.27 15.45 -12.81
C PRO A 57 12.92 16.07 -14.06
N ALA A 58 14.23 16.39 -13.94
CA ALA A 58 15.00 16.85 -15.07
C ALA A 58 14.98 15.79 -16.19
N GLY A 59 14.70 16.21 -17.42
CA GLY A 59 14.60 15.32 -18.59
C GLY A 59 13.17 15.01 -19.04
N GLY A 60 12.15 15.52 -18.34
CA GLY A 60 10.74 15.33 -18.70
C GLY A 60 10.20 13.97 -18.27
N LEU A 61 8.98 13.67 -18.70
CA LEU A 61 8.27 12.43 -18.39
C LEU A 61 7.97 11.65 -19.68
N PRO A 62 8.00 10.30 -19.63
CA PRO A 62 7.47 9.48 -20.72
C PRO A 62 6.00 9.82 -21.00
N PRO A 63 5.53 9.73 -22.27
CA PRO A 63 4.17 10.14 -22.65
C PRO A 63 3.04 9.49 -21.84
N ARG A 64 3.24 8.27 -21.35
CA ARG A 64 2.26 7.54 -20.53
C ARG A 64 2.22 7.94 -19.05
N VAL A 65 3.10 8.86 -18.62
CA VAL A 65 3.15 9.33 -17.23
C VAL A 65 2.40 10.65 -17.12
N ARG A 66 1.39 10.67 -16.27
CA ARG A 66 0.61 11.87 -15.93
C ARG A 66 1.00 12.31 -14.52
N TRP A 67 1.54 13.52 -14.41
CA TRP A 67 2.03 14.05 -13.14
C TRP A 67 1.10 15.12 -12.59
N HIS A 68 0.57 14.87 -11.40
CA HIS A 68 -0.32 15.78 -10.70
C HIS A 68 0.36 16.31 -9.45
N GLN A 69 0.84 17.54 -9.49
CA GLN A 69 1.48 18.18 -8.36
C GLN A 69 0.43 18.75 -7.41
N LYS A 70 0.46 18.31 -6.15
CA LYS A 70 -0.47 18.72 -5.08
C LYS A 70 0.26 18.84 -3.74
N PRO A 71 1.11 19.88 -3.57
CA PRO A 71 1.90 20.07 -2.37
C PRO A 71 1.03 20.14 -1.11
N GLY A 72 1.57 19.65 0.00
CA GLY A 72 0.91 19.71 1.30
C GLY A 72 -0.24 18.71 1.51
N ARG A 73 -0.47 17.79 0.56
CA ARG A 73 -1.44 16.70 0.73
C ARG A 73 -0.79 15.51 1.41
N SER A 74 -1.58 14.81 2.24
CA SER A 74 -1.16 13.53 2.84
C SER A 74 -1.11 12.42 1.80
N VAL A 75 -0.35 11.35 2.06
CA VAL A 75 -0.29 10.16 1.18
C VAL A 75 -1.68 9.59 0.89
N PHE A 76 -2.60 9.64 1.84
CA PHE A 76 -3.99 9.18 1.69
C PHE A 76 -4.77 10.04 0.68
N GLN A 77 -4.62 11.36 0.76
CA GLN A 77 -5.25 12.32 -0.16
C GLN A 77 -4.65 12.24 -1.56
N LEU A 78 -3.31 12.10 -1.68
CA LEU A 78 -2.63 11.91 -2.95
C LEU A 78 -3.10 10.64 -3.65
N ARG A 79 -3.29 9.55 -2.90
CA ARG A 79 -3.83 8.30 -3.45
C ARG A 79 -5.25 8.47 -3.95
N ALA A 80 -6.11 9.17 -3.20
CA ALA A 80 -7.47 9.47 -3.63
C ALA A 80 -7.50 10.28 -4.94
N LEU A 81 -6.62 11.29 -5.06
CA LEU A 81 -6.46 12.07 -6.29
C LEU A 81 -6.03 11.20 -7.47
N GLY A 82 -5.05 10.31 -7.26
CA GLY A 82 -4.60 9.37 -8.29
C GLY A 82 -5.71 8.43 -8.75
N PHE A 83 -6.49 7.88 -7.81
CA PHE A 83 -7.64 7.02 -8.13
C PHE A 83 -8.73 7.76 -8.89
N ALA A 84 -9.02 9.02 -8.53
CA ALA A 84 -9.99 9.85 -9.24
C ALA A 84 -9.52 10.20 -10.66
N ALA A 85 -8.21 10.35 -10.87
CA ALA A 85 -7.63 10.64 -12.19
C ALA A 85 -7.50 9.41 -13.10
N ALA A 86 -7.68 8.19 -12.57
CA ALA A 86 -7.52 6.94 -13.31
C ALA A 86 -8.60 6.75 -14.38
N ARG A 87 -8.16 6.38 -15.59
CA ARG A 87 -9.03 6.13 -16.74
C ARG A 87 -9.18 4.65 -17.08
N GLY A 88 -8.21 3.82 -16.64
CA GLY A 88 -8.22 2.37 -16.89
C GLY A 88 -9.33 1.65 -16.12
N ASP A 89 -9.79 0.52 -16.66
CA ASP A 89 -10.78 -0.34 -15.98
C ASP A 89 -10.22 -1.02 -14.75
N ILE A 90 -8.90 -1.20 -14.71
CA ILE A 90 -8.14 -1.70 -13.57
C ILE A 90 -7.29 -0.54 -13.03
N VAL A 91 -7.33 -0.33 -11.72
CA VAL A 91 -6.52 0.69 -11.05
C VAL A 91 -5.64 0.01 -10.02
N ALA A 92 -4.34 0.05 -10.26
CA ALA A 92 -3.33 -0.47 -9.35
C ALA A 92 -2.70 0.65 -8.52
N SER A 93 -2.22 0.32 -7.34
CA SER A 93 -1.45 1.22 -6.49
C SER A 93 -0.15 0.57 -6.06
N THR A 94 0.92 1.34 -6.10
CA THR A 94 2.19 1.03 -5.45
C THR A 94 2.72 2.28 -4.72
N GLU A 95 3.74 2.11 -3.89
CA GLU A 95 4.33 3.20 -3.11
C GLU A 95 5.61 3.70 -3.79
N ASP A 96 5.92 4.97 -3.61
CA ASP A 96 7.07 5.65 -4.24
C ASP A 96 8.44 5.06 -3.85
N HIS A 97 8.50 4.31 -2.76
CA HIS A 97 9.66 3.55 -2.29
C HIS A 97 9.52 2.03 -2.52
N CYS A 98 8.77 1.65 -3.56
CA CYS A 98 8.61 0.26 -3.99
C CYS A 98 9.15 0.06 -5.41
N LYS A 99 9.79 -1.08 -5.66
CA LYS A 99 10.20 -1.52 -7.00
C LYS A 99 9.31 -2.68 -7.42
N VAL A 100 8.63 -2.55 -8.56
CA VAL A 100 7.77 -3.61 -9.10
C VAL A 100 8.57 -4.60 -9.95
N ALA A 101 8.08 -5.86 -10.06
CA ALA A 101 8.68 -6.87 -10.92
C ALA A 101 8.57 -6.46 -12.42
N PRO A 102 9.49 -6.93 -13.29
CA PRO A 102 9.51 -6.53 -14.71
C PRO A 102 8.21 -6.85 -15.47
N ASP A 103 7.48 -7.87 -15.05
CA ASP A 103 6.21 -8.34 -15.65
C ASP A 103 4.97 -7.96 -14.82
N TRP A 104 5.13 -7.08 -13.86
CA TRP A 104 4.08 -6.78 -12.87
C TRP A 104 2.78 -6.27 -13.50
N CYS A 105 2.85 -5.32 -14.44
CA CYS A 105 1.65 -4.80 -15.12
C CYS A 105 0.99 -5.85 -16.01
N ARG A 106 1.79 -6.65 -16.73
CA ARG A 106 1.28 -7.77 -17.53
C ARG A 106 0.56 -8.77 -16.65
N SER A 107 1.20 -9.19 -15.56
CA SER A 107 0.61 -10.13 -14.60
C SER A 107 -0.67 -9.60 -13.97
N LEU A 108 -0.78 -8.28 -13.71
CA LEU A 108 -2.02 -7.67 -13.24
C LEU A 108 -3.15 -7.83 -14.25
N LEU A 109 -2.90 -7.51 -15.53
CA LEU A 109 -3.90 -7.65 -16.59
C LEU A 109 -4.35 -9.12 -16.74
N GLU A 110 -3.40 -10.05 -16.84
CA GLU A 110 -3.67 -11.49 -16.93
C GLU A 110 -4.48 -12.03 -15.75
N LEU A 111 -4.17 -11.57 -14.52
CA LEU A 111 -4.89 -12.00 -13.33
C LEU A 111 -6.32 -11.47 -13.28
N HIS A 112 -6.55 -10.22 -13.70
CA HIS A 112 -7.91 -9.68 -13.78
C HIS A 112 -8.74 -10.31 -14.89
N ASP A 113 -8.10 -10.78 -15.98
CA ASP A 113 -8.76 -11.56 -17.03
C ASP A 113 -9.07 -13.00 -16.52
N LEU A 114 -8.13 -13.62 -15.79
CA LEU A 114 -8.31 -14.97 -15.23
C LEU A 114 -9.37 -15.00 -14.12
N TYR A 115 -9.53 -13.90 -13.37
CA TYR A 115 -10.47 -13.79 -12.25
C TYR A 115 -11.46 -12.64 -12.49
N PRO A 116 -12.41 -12.81 -13.43
CA PRO A 116 -13.32 -11.74 -13.83
C PRO A 116 -14.22 -11.24 -12.70
N ASP A 117 -14.51 -12.07 -11.69
CA ASP A 117 -15.35 -11.72 -10.53
C ASP A 117 -14.56 -11.07 -9.39
N ALA A 118 -13.23 -11.16 -9.39
CA ALA A 118 -12.43 -10.49 -8.39
C ALA A 118 -12.51 -8.97 -8.53
N GLY A 119 -12.95 -8.29 -7.48
CA GLY A 119 -13.00 -6.84 -7.43
C GLY A 119 -11.68 -6.20 -7.02
N GLY A 120 -10.80 -6.96 -6.37
CA GLY A 120 -9.45 -6.54 -6.00
C GLY A 120 -8.48 -7.70 -5.92
N ILE A 121 -7.24 -7.45 -6.38
CA ILE A 121 -6.14 -8.42 -6.35
C ILE A 121 -4.94 -7.78 -5.67
N GLY A 122 -4.42 -8.44 -4.63
CA GLY A 122 -3.19 -8.07 -3.94
C GLY A 122 -2.06 -9.02 -4.28
N GLY A 123 -0.84 -8.52 -4.25
CA GLY A 123 0.35 -9.30 -4.54
C GLY A 123 1.30 -9.46 -3.35
N ALA A 124 2.38 -10.16 -3.56
CA ALA A 124 3.43 -10.35 -2.58
C ALA A 124 4.28 -9.08 -2.42
N VAL A 125 4.69 -8.80 -1.17
CA VAL A 125 5.67 -7.76 -0.85
C VAL A 125 6.92 -8.44 -0.30
N GLU A 126 8.06 -8.14 -0.88
CA GLU A 126 9.38 -8.61 -0.43
C GLU A 126 10.22 -7.46 0.11
N ASN A 127 11.15 -7.77 0.99
CA ASN A 127 12.05 -6.75 1.52
C ASN A 127 13.15 -6.42 0.50
N GLY A 128 13.17 -5.18 0.04
CA GLY A 128 14.23 -4.62 -0.80
C GLY A 128 15.24 -3.77 -0.01
N ALA A 129 14.94 -3.43 1.25
CA ALA A 129 15.84 -2.71 2.17
C ALA A 129 16.45 -3.70 3.17
N ASP A 130 17.41 -4.50 2.73
CA ASP A 130 17.96 -5.62 3.52
C ASP A 130 19.28 -5.30 4.24
N ARG A 131 19.67 -4.04 4.30
CA ARG A 131 20.98 -3.57 4.81
C ARG A 131 21.16 -3.74 6.30
N SER A 132 20.06 -3.64 7.08
CA SER A 132 20.13 -3.68 8.55
C SER A 132 19.10 -4.62 9.17
N THR A 133 19.35 -5.04 10.42
CA THR A 133 18.38 -5.78 11.24
C THR A 133 17.12 -4.94 11.48
N LEU A 134 17.26 -3.62 11.63
CA LEU A 134 16.14 -2.70 11.81
C LEU A 134 15.21 -2.70 10.58
N ASP A 135 15.75 -2.62 9.36
CA ASP A 135 14.97 -2.65 8.12
C ASP A 135 14.18 -3.95 8.00
N TRP A 136 14.80 -5.08 8.36
CA TRP A 136 14.11 -6.37 8.39
C TRP A 136 12.95 -6.40 9.39
N VAL A 137 13.16 -5.89 10.61
CA VAL A 137 12.10 -5.89 11.63
C VAL A 137 10.97 -4.96 11.23
N HIS A 138 11.29 -3.77 10.73
CA HIS A 138 10.29 -2.85 10.18
C HIS A 138 9.44 -3.53 9.09
N PHE A 139 10.10 -4.16 8.11
CA PHE A 139 9.44 -4.92 7.06
C PHE A 139 8.55 -6.05 7.60
N LEU A 140 9.05 -6.85 8.56
CA LEU A 140 8.31 -7.97 9.13
C LEU A 140 7.04 -7.52 9.87
N ILE A 141 7.07 -6.38 10.54
CA ILE A 141 5.88 -5.81 11.21
C ILE A 141 4.85 -5.32 10.17
N ALA A 142 5.30 -4.56 9.18
CA ALA A 142 4.43 -3.89 8.21
C ALA A 142 3.96 -4.84 7.10
N ASN A 143 4.89 -5.55 6.47
CA ASN A 143 4.67 -6.33 5.25
C ASN A 143 4.86 -7.85 5.41
N GLY A 144 5.30 -8.32 6.56
CA GLY A 144 5.51 -9.75 6.82
C GLY A 144 4.31 -10.65 6.47
N PRO A 145 3.05 -10.26 6.73
CA PRO A 145 1.88 -11.02 6.31
C PRO A 145 1.80 -11.26 4.81
N TYR A 146 2.31 -10.34 3.99
CA TYR A 146 2.26 -10.36 2.52
C TYR A 146 3.54 -10.90 1.86
N MET A 147 4.59 -11.18 2.64
CA MET A 147 5.81 -11.84 2.17
C MET A 147 5.48 -13.25 1.66
N ARG A 148 6.11 -13.68 0.55
CA ARG A 148 5.94 -15.05 0.03
C ARG A 148 6.38 -16.12 1.02
N PRO A 149 5.81 -17.33 0.99
CA PRO A 149 4.68 -17.73 0.15
C PRO A 149 3.35 -17.26 0.75
N ASN A 150 2.46 -16.75 -0.10
CA ASN A 150 1.07 -16.54 0.23
C ASN A 150 0.24 -17.69 -0.37
N ARG A 151 -0.96 -17.91 0.16
CA ARG A 151 -1.91 -18.80 -0.47
C ARG A 151 -2.63 -18.05 -1.58
N HIS A 152 -2.63 -18.59 -2.79
CA HIS A 152 -3.40 -18.08 -3.90
C HIS A 152 -4.87 -18.45 -3.67
N HIS A 153 -5.65 -17.55 -3.11
CA HIS A 153 -7.03 -17.84 -2.73
C HIS A 153 -7.84 -16.56 -2.57
N THR A 154 -9.15 -16.72 -2.58
CA THR A 154 -10.08 -15.70 -2.14
C THR A 154 -9.88 -15.41 -0.66
N THR A 155 -9.78 -14.15 -0.29
CA THR A 155 -9.52 -13.69 1.07
C THR A 155 -10.36 -12.47 1.42
N GLY A 156 -10.57 -12.26 2.71
CA GLY A 156 -11.21 -11.03 3.20
C GLY A 156 -10.27 -9.83 3.31
N THR A 157 -8.96 -10.03 3.08
CA THR A 157 -7.95 -8.97 3.20
C THR A 157 -6.83 -9.23 2.21
N ILE A 158 -6.52 -8.24 1.41
CA ILE A 158 -5.41 -8.26 0.45
C ILE A 158 -4.30 -7.30 0.87
N THR A 159 -3.17 -7.36 0.18
CA THR A 159 -2.01 -6.49 0.40
C THR A 159 -2.43 -5.02 0.49
N GLY A 160 -1.69 -4.27 1.26
CA GLY A 160 -1.84 -2.81 1.34
C GLY A 160 -1.40 -2.09 0.06
N GLN A 161 -1.26 -0.79 0.14
CA GLN A 161 -1.00 0.10 -0.98
C GLN A 161 0.25 -0.23 -1.79
N ALA A 162 1.20 -0.94 -1.20
CA ALA A 162 2.45 -1.32 -1.86
C ALA A 162 2.24 -2.21 -3.10
N ASN A 163 1.21 -3.06 -3.10
CA ASN A 163 0.98 -4.03 -4.18
C ASN A 163 -0.49 -4.47 -4.26
N VAL A 164 -1.35 -3.62 -4.79
CA VAL A 164 -2.78 -3.89 -4.87
C VAL A 164 -3.37 -3.29 -6.14
N SER A 165 -4.41 -3.95 -6.67
CA SER A 165 -5.21 -3.45 -7.78
C SER A 165 -6.70 -3.67 -7.53
N PHE A 166 -7.53 -2.85 -8.14
CA PHE A 166 -8.99 -2.91 -8.08
C PHE A 166 -9.60 -2.71 -9.45
N LYS A 167 -10.76 -3.29 -9.71
CA LYS A 167 -11.59 -2.84 -10.80
C LYS A 167 -12.14 -1.45 -10.48
N ARG A 168 -11.98 -0.50 -11.40
CA ARG A 168 -12.33 0.92 -11.22
C ARG A 168 -13.77 1.12 -10.73
N LYS A 169 -14.73 0.30 -11.19
CA LYS A 169 -16.13 0.34 -10.75
C LYS A 169 -16.36 0.17 -9.24
N PHE A 170 -15.37 -0.36 -8.49
CA PHE A 170 -15.45 -0.55 -7.04
C PHE A 170 -14.72 0.55 -6.25
N LEU A 171 -13.97 1.42 -6.92
CA LEU A 171 -13.34 2.56 -6.26
C LEU A 171 -14.40 3.58 -5.82
N PRO A 172 -14.16 4.32 -4.73
CA PRO A 172 -15.09 5.37 -4.32
C PRO A 172 -15.19 6.42 -5.43
N PRO A 173 -16.42 6.93 -5.70
CA PRO A 173 -16.70 7.79 -6.87
C PRO A 173 -16.05 9.15 -6.82
N GLU A 174 -15.39 9.58 -5.75
CA GLU A 174 -14.71 10.88 -5.67
C GLU A 174 -13.63 10.88 -4.60
N SER A 175 -12.69 11.83 -4.71
CA SER A 175 -11.67 12.11 -3.71
C SER A 175 -12.32 12.50 -2.39
N ARG A 176 -12.26 11.62 -1.39
CA ARG A 176 -12.63 12.00 -0.03
C ARG A 176 -11.57 12.98 0.48
N GLU A 177 -12.00 14.03 1.13
CA GLU A 177 -11.09 14.99 1.77
C GLU A 177 -10.11 14.28 2.72
N ASP A 178 -10.57 13.23 3.41
CA ASP A 178 -9.76 12.40 4.31
C ASP A 178 -8.80 11.45 3.60
N GLY A 179 -8.98 11.21 2.30
CA GLY A 179 -8.15 10.29 1.51
C GLY A 179 -8.59 8.82 1.58
N VAL A 180 -7.81 7.95 0.94
CA VAL A 180 -8.07 6.50 0.85
C VAL A 180 -7.19 5.73 1.80
N LEU A 181 -7.81 5.07 2.78
CA LEU A 181 -7.17 4.09 3.64
C LEU A 181 -7.49 2.67 3.14
N GLN A 182 -6.45 1.88 2.83
CA GLN A 182 -6.61 0.53 2.27
C GLN A 182 -7.46 -0.41 3.13
N MET A 183 -7.28 -0.35 4.44
CA MET A 183 -8.07 -1.20 5.37
C MET A 183 -9.57 -0.92 5.26
N GLU A 184 -9.94 0.34 5.11
CA GLU A 184 -11.34 0.75 4.95
C GLU A 184 -11.88 0.35 3.57
N MET A 185 -11.06 0.48 2.53
CA MET A 185 -11.41 -0.01 1.19
C MET A 185 -11.68 -1.51 1.21
N ASN A 186 -10.76 -2.31 1.76
CA ASN A 186 -10.93 -3.76 1.86
C ASN A 186 -12.19 -4.14 2.66
N ARG A 187 -12.47 -3.41 3.76
CA ARG A 187 -13.68 -3.63 4.55
C ARG A 187 -14.94 -3.37 3.73
N ARG A 188 -15.03 -2.24 3.04
CA ARG A 188 -16.19 -1.87 2.21
C ARG A 188 -16.43 -2.84 1.07
N LEU A 189 -15.39 -3.29 0.41
CA LEU A 189 -15.49 -4.27 -0.67
C LEU A 189 -16.04 -5.59 -0.12
N ARG A 190 -15.48 -6.07 0.98
CA ARG A 190 -15.95 -7.29 1.63
C ARG A 190 -17.39 -7.18 2.12
N ASP A 191 -17.77 -6.06 2.76
CA ASP A 191 -19.14 -5.83 3.26
C ASP A 191 -20.17 -5.80 2.11
N ARG A 192 -19.72 -5.52 0.88
CA ARG A 192 -20.51 -5.59 -0.36
C ARG A 192 -20.45 -6.95 -1.06
N GLY A 193 -19.83 -7.94 -0.46
CA GLY A 193 -19.66 -9.28 -1.05
C GLY A 193 -18.68 -9.34 -2.23
N VAL A 194 -17.83 -8.31 -2.41
CA VAL A 194 -16.86 -8.28 -3.51
C VAL A 194 -15.69 -9.20 -3.20
N GLU A 195 -15.36 -10.06 -4.15
CA GLU A 195 -14.24 -11.00 -4.01
C GLU A 195 -12.90 -10.27 -4.03
N LEU A 196 -12.04 -10.60 -3.06
CA LEU A 196 -10.65 -10.15 -2.97
C LEU A 196 -9.72 -11.37 -3.06
N ARG A 197 -8.65 -11.28 -3.85
CA ARG A 197 -7.68 -12.38 -4.06
C ARG A 197 -6.25 -11.96 -3.75
N MET A 198 -5.45 -12.93 -3.33
CA MET A 198 -3.99 -12.81 -3.20
C MET A 198 -3.31 -13.69 -4.24
N ASP A 199 -2.30 -13.16 -4.94
CA ASP A 199 -1.51 -13.93 -5.90
C ASP A 199 -0.02 -13.54 -5.85
N ASP A 200 0.85 -14.52 -5.66
CA ASP A 200 2.31 -14.36 -5.52
C ASP A 200 3.04 -14.10 -6.85
N ARG A 201 2.35 -14.15 -7.99
CA ARG A 201 2.89 -13.70 -9.29
C ARG A 201 3.15 -12.20 -9.29
N LEU A 202 2.33 -11.43 -8.57
CA LEU A 202 2.54 -10.01 -8.39
C LEU A 202 3.58 -9.79 -7.29
N VAL A 203 4.77 -9.32 -7.64
CA VAL A 203 5.85 -9.10 -6.68
C VAL A 203 6.27 -7.63 -6.70
N VAL A 204 6.39 -7.07 -5.49
CA VAL A 204 6.94 -5.74 -5.26
C VAL A 204 8.01 -5.82 -4.17
N TRP A 205 9.12 -5.13 -4.35
CA TRP A 205 10.16 -4.97 -3.33
C TRP A 205 10.01 -3.62 -2.64
N HIS A 206 9.77 -3.65 -1.34
CA HIS A 206 9.70 -2.46 -0.49
C HIS A 206 11.10 -2.06 -0.07
N ILE A 207 11.60 -0.90 -0.53
CA ILE A 207 13.00 -0.47 -0.42
C ILE A 207 13.22 0.66 0.61
N GLN A 208 12.25 0.91 1.48
CA GLN A 208 12.31 1.98 2.48
C GLN A 208 13.30 1.64 3.61
N SER A 209 14.23 2.55 3.89
CA SER A 209 15.15 2.49 5.03
C SER A 209 15.26 3.88 5.67
N LEU A 210 14.83 4.02 6.94
CA LEU A 210 14.61 5.31 7.59
C LEU A 210 15.57 5.59 8.76
N GLY A 211 16.42 4.65 9.12
CA GLY A 211 17.18 4.69 10.37
C GLY A 211 16.29 4.56 11.61
N LEU A 212 16.90 4.47 12.80
CA LEU A 212 16.17 4.14 14.03
C LEU A 212 15.10 5.17 14.38
N LEU A 213 15.46 6.45 14.44
CA LEU A 213 14.54 7.51 14.82
C LEU A 213 13.41 7.69 13.80
N GLY A 214 13.75 7.63 12.50
CA GLY A 214 12.76 7.69 11.42
C GLY A 214 11.77 6.54 11.50
N THR A 215 12.25 5.31 11.72
CA THR A 215 11.41 4.12 11.84
C THR A 215 10.50 4.20 13.08
N CYS A 216 11.02 4.64 14.24
CA CYS A 216 10.20 4.85 15.43
C CYS A 216 9.08 5.89 15.19
N ARG A 217 9.42 7.03 14.56
CA ARG A 217 8.44 8.06 14.19
C ARG A 217 7.39 7.53 13.23
N MET A 218 7.79 6.75 12.23
CA MET A 218 6.88 6.11 11.28
C MET A 218 5.88 5.21 12.01
N HIS A 219 6.35 4.31 12.87
CA HIS A 219 5.46 3.42 13.64
C HIS A 219 4.52 4.19 14.55
N PHE A 220 4.99 5.24 15.24
CA PHE A 220 4.14 6.11 16.06
C PHE A 220 3.04 6.76 15.22
N HIS A 221 3.39 7.42 14.11
CA HIS A 221 2.40 8.11 13.28
C HIS A 221 1.42 7.14 12.61
N THR A 222 1.89 5.96 12.17
CA THR A 222 1.02 4.89 11.65
C THR A 222 0.00 4.45 12.69
N GLY A 223 0.42 4.18 13.93
CA GLY A 223 -0.49 3.82 15.02
C GLY A 223 -1.51 4.92 15.29
N ARG A 224 -1.07 6.19 15.37
CA ARG A 224 -1.94 7.33 15.60
C ARG A 224 -2.95 7.53 14.48
N CYS A 225 -2.55 7.34 13.22
CA CYS A 225 -3.45 7.37 12.06
C CYS A 225 -4.52 6.28 12.16
N ILE A 226 -4.12 5.03 12.43
CA ILE A 226 -5.03 3.89 12.53
C ILE A 226 -6.10 4.13 13.60
N ALA A 227 -5.70 4.62 14.77
CA ALA A 227 -6.64 4.96 15.84
C ALA A 227 -7.56 6.12 15.44
N GLY A 228 -7.00 7.18 14.86
CA GLY A 228 -7.78 8.35 14.42
C GLY A 228 -8.82 8.03 13.36
N PHE A 229 -8.49 7.18 12.39
CA PHE A 229 -9.46 6.72 11.38
C PHE A 229 -10.54 5.78 11.93
N ARG A 230 -10.26 5.07 13.03
CA ARG A 230 -11.27 4.23 13.71
C ARG A 230 -12.24 5.03 14.57
N LEU A 231 -11.80 6.16 15.13
CA LEU A 231 -12.57 6.95 16.10
C LEU A 231 -14.00 7.29 15.67
N PRO A 232 -14.27 7.77 14.43
CA PRO A 232 -15.62 8.11 14.00
C PRO A 232 -16.60 6.93 14.00
N HIS A 233 -16.09 5.69 14.07
CA HIS A 233 -16.86 4.46 14.02
C HIS A 233 -16.98 3.78 15.40
N LEU A 234 -16.46 4.40 16.47
CA LEU A 234 -16.46 3.83 17.81
C LEU A 234 -17.46 4.54 18.73
N SER A 235 -18.22 3.77 19.51
CA SER A 235 -18.91 4.29 20.67
C SER A 235 -17.92 4.69 21.79
N THR A 236 -18.36 5.47 22.77
CA THR A 236 -17.53 5.83 23.93
C THR A 236 -16.98 4.60 24.65
N ALA A 237 -17.82 3.58 24.89
CA ALA A 237 -17.38 2.33 25.49
C ALA A 237 -16.36 1.59 24.62
N GLY A 238 -16.59 1.54 23.30
CA GLY A 238 -15.65 0.97 22.33
C GLY A 238 -14.30 1.69 22.34
N ARG A 239 -14.30 3.02 22.44
CA ARG A 239 -13.10 3.84 22.56
C ARG A 239 -12.31 3.51 23.85
N LEU A 240 -12.99 3.46 25.00
CA LEU A 240 -12.36 3.12 26.29
C LEU A 240 -11.78 1.70 26.25
N LEU A 241 -12.49 0.74 25.66
CA LEU A 241 -11.98 -0.63 25.48
C LEU A 241 -10.70 -0.64 24.61
N ARG A 242 -10.64 0.16 23.54
CA ARG A 242 -9.44 0.30 22.70
C ARG A 242 -8.27 0.92 23.46
N ILE A 243 -8.50 1.94 24.27
CA ILE A 243 -7.50 2.54 25.13
C ILE A 243 -6.95 1.49 26.12
N ALA A 244 -7.83 0.76 26.81
CA ALA A 244 -7.40 -0.30 27.72
C ALA A 244 -6.63 -1.42 27.00
N SER A 245 -7.03 -1.79 25.77
CA SER A 245 -6.33 -2.81 24.99
C SER A 245 -4.92 -2.42 24.56
N CYS A 246 -4.55 -1.13 24.60
CA CYS A 246 -3.18 -0.70 24.34
C CYS A 246 -2.17 -1.27 25.36
N ALA A 247 -2.61 -1.67 26.55
CA ALA A 247 -1.73 -2.30 27.54
C ALA A 247 -1.16 -3.66 27.03
N ILE A 248 -1.93 -4.41 26.26
CA ILE A 248 -1.54 -5.73 25.73
C ILE A 248 -1.16 -5.70 24.25
N LEU A 249 -1.43 -4.61 23.57
CA LEU A 249 -1.22 -4.48 22.12
C LEU A 249 0.23 -4.74 21.68
N PRO A 250 1.29 -4.28 22.39
CA PRO A 250 2.67 -4.58 22.00
C PRO A 250 2.95 -6.09 21.95
N ALA A 251 2.51 -6.83 22.98
CA ALA A 251 2.67 -8.28 23.03
C ALA A 251 1.89 -8.98 21.90
N PHE A 252 0.67 -8.52 21.62
CA PHE A 252 -0.14 -9.03 20.52
C PHE A 252 0.52 -8.79 19.15
N LEU A 253 1.03 -7.59 18.89
CA LEU A 253 1.69 -7.24 17.63
C LEU A 253 3.00 -8.03 17.44
N ALA A 254 3.79 -8.16 18.49
CA ALA A 254 5.01 -8.97 18.47
C ALA A 254 4.70 -10.44 18.23
N GLY A 255 3.72 -11.01 18.95
CA GLY A 255 3.27 -12.39 18.78
C GLY A 255 2.72 -12.67 17.37
N ARG A 256 1.93 -11.74 16.81
CA ARG A 256 1.42 -11.81 15.42
C ARG A 256 2.57 -11.83 14.41
N THR A 257 3.56 -10.96 14.59
CA THR A 257 4.74 -10.90 13.70
C THR A 257 5.54 -12.20 13.79
N ALA A 258 5.79 -12.70 15.01
CA ALA A 258 6.48 -13.98 15.22
C ALA A 258 5.71 -15.14 14.57
N ALA A 259 4.41 -15.25 14.85
CA ALA A 259 3.56 -16.29 14.27
C ALA A 259 3.61 -16.28 12.73
N THR A 260 3.60 -15.09 12.11
CA THR A 260 3.73 -14.94 10.66
C THR A 260 5.05 -15.49 10.15
N VAL A 261 6.17 -15.10 10.77
CA VAL A 261 7.53 -15.55 10.40
C VAL A 261 7.68 -17.06 10.55
N PHE A 262 7.18 -17.64 11.66
CA PHE A 262 7.24 -19.07 11.90
C PHE A 262 6.35 -19.88 10.94
N LYS A 263 5.13 -19.38 10.66
CA LYS A 263 4.20 -20.01 9.71
C LYS A 263 4.76 -20.02 8.28
N LYS A 264 5.39 -18.92 7.86
CA LYS A 264 6.01 -18.80 6.52
C LYS A 264 7.37 -19.51 6.44
N LYS A 265 7.95 -19.94 7.56
CA LYS A 265 9.26 -20.62 7.67
C LYS A 265 10.41 -19.77 7.09
N ARG A 266 10.27 -18.46 7.06
CA ARG A 266 11.25 -17.49 6.51
C ARG A 266 11.69 -16.49 7.58
N CYS A 267 12.90 -15.97 7.46
CA CYS A 267 13.43 -14.86 8.25
C CYS A 267 13.48 -15.09 9.78
N ARG A 268 13.43 -16.33 10.27
CA ARG A 268 13.42 -16.66 11.71
C ARG A 268 14.63 -16.08 12.44
N PHE A 269 15.83 -16.28 11.88
CA PHE A 269 17.07 -15.74 12.46
C PHE A 269 17.05 -14.20 12.53
N ARG A 270 16.56 -13.54 11.47
CA ARG A 270 16.43 -12.08 11.44
C ARG A 270 15.45 -11.55 12.49
N LEU A 271 14.34 -12.26 12.70
CA LEU A 271 13.40 -11.94 13.77
C LEU A 271 14.04 -12.07 15.16
N VAL A 272 14.71 -13.21 15.44
CA VAL A 272 15.35 -13.45 16.75
C VAL A 272 16.41 -12.38 17.02
N ARG A 273 17.29 -12.09 16.07
CA ARG A 273 18.31 -11.04 16.20
C ARG A 273 17.68 -9.64 16.36
N GLY A 274 16.48 -9.44 15.82
CA GLY A 274 15.76 -8.18 15.85
C GLY A 274 14.79 -7.99 16.99
N LEU A 275 14.71 -8.92 17.98
CA LEU A 275 13.74 -8.81 19.08
C LEU A 275 13.77 -7.48 19.84
N PRO A 276 14.92 -6.85 20.14
CA PRO A 276 14.93 -5.53 20.77
C PRO A 276 14.26 -4.45 19.90
N PHE A 277 14.51 -4.45 18.58
CA PHE A 277 13.85 -3.54 17.64
C PHE A 277 12.35 -3.85 17.51
N LEU A 278 11.97 -5.13 17.51
CA LEU A 278 10.55 -5.53 17.48
C LEU A 278 9.82 -4.95 18.70
N ALA A 279 10.34 -5.15 19.90
CA ALA A 279 9.75 -4.61 21.13
C ALA A 279 9.62 -3.07 21.06
N LEU A 280 10.68 -2.39 20.63
CA LEU A 280 10.69 -0.93 20.50
C LEU A 280 9.64 -0.44 19.50
N LEU A 281 9.62 -1.01 18.28
CA LEU A 281 8.75 -0.52 17.21
C LEU A 281 7.27 -0.79 17.46
N VAL A 282 6.91 -1.96 18.03
CA VAL A 282 5.51 -2.23 18.41
C VAL A 282 5.07 -1.35 19.60
N SER A 283 5.98 -0.96 20.49
CA SER A 283 5.71 -0.01 21.57
C SER A 283 5.48 1.40 21.01
N CYS A 284 6.31 1.86 20.07
CA CYS A 284 6.09 3.14 19.38
C CYS A 284 4.72 3.17 18.66
N HIS A 285 4.38 2.08 17.97
CA HIS A 285 3.08 1.95 17.29
C HIS A 285 1.91 2.03 18.29
N THR A 286 2.00 1.28 19.37
CA THR A 286 0.97 1.24 20.42
C THR A 286 0.81 2.59 21.10
N PHE A 287 1.92 3.29 21.38
CA PHE A 287 1.86 4.64 21.91
C PHE A 287 1.18 5.60 20.95
N GLY A 288 1.44 5.46 19.65
CA GLY A 288 0.70 6.17 18.60
C GLY A 288 -0.81 5.88 18.63
N GLU A 289 -1.22 4.59 18.70
CA GLU A 289 -2.65 4.23 18.82
C GLU A 289 -3.28 4.85 20.09
N LEU A 290 -2.60 4.76 21.24
CA LEU A 290 -3.08 5.36 22.50
C LEU A 290 -3.35 6.85 22.35
N ILE A 291 -2.39 7.61 21.83
CA ILE A 291 -2.53 9.05 21.57
C ILE A 291 -3.64 9.30 20.52
N GLY A 292 -3.74 8.45 19.51
CA GLY A 292 -4.78 8.54 18.49
C GLY A 292 -6.19 8.34 19.05
N TYR A 293 -6.38 7.38 19.98
CA TYR A 293 -7.67 7.19 20.63
C TYR A 293 -8.04 8.34 21.60
N TRP A 294 -7.06 9.02 22.18
CA TRP A 294 -7.32 10.18 23.06
C TRP A 294 -7.55 11.47 22.28
N PHE A 295 -6.74 11.75 21.26
CA PHE A 295 -6.64 13.07 20.63
C PHE A 295 -6.85 13.07 19.12
N GLY A 296 -7.23 11.92 18.53
CA GLY A 296 -7.39 11.79 17.08
C GLY A 296 -6.07 11.68 16.32
N ALA A 297 -6.19 11.60 14.99
CA ALA A 297 -5.03 11.46 14.10
C ALA A 297 -4.09 12.68 14.15
N GLY A 298 -4.61 13.89 14.42
CA GLY A 298 -3.85 15.12 14.37
C GLY A 298 -3.16 15.28 13.02
N ASP A 299 -1.89 15.68 13.04
CA ASP A 299 -1.04 15.86 11.86
C ASP A 299 -0.32 14.57 11.38
N SER A 300 -0.62 13.42 11.99
CA SER A 300 0.03 12.15 11.64
C SER A 300 -0.18 11.71 10.19
N PRO A 301 -1.33 11.98 9.52
CA PRO A 301 -1.51 11.64 8.11
C PRO A 301 -0.47 12.26 7.16
N TRP A 302 0.10 13.42 7.53
CA TRP A 302 1.16 14.10 6.76
C TRP A 302 2.57 13.63 7.12
N LYS A 303 2.71 12.84 8.18
CA LYS A 303 3.98 12.31 8.70
C LYS A 303 4.13 10.81 8.49
N THR A 304 3.11 10.18 7.91
CA THR A 304 3.11 8.77 7.51
C THR A 304 3.52 8.68 6.04
N ARG A 305 4.37 7.70 5.72
CA ARG A 305 4.88 7.45 4.37
C ARG A 305 4.53 6.05 3.92
#